data_458db05d734141fc3f59764dfe0602e2
#
_entry.id   458db05d734141fc3f59764dfe0602e2
#
_cell.length_a   1.000
_cell.length_b   1.000
_cell.length_c   1.000
_cell.angle_alpha   90.00
_cell.angle_beta   90.00
_cell.angle_gamma   90.00
#
_symmetry.space_group_name_H-M   'P 1'
#
loop_
_entity.id
_entity.type
_entity.pdbx_description
1 polymer ?
#
loop_
_entity_poly.entity_id
_entity_poly.type
_entity_poly.pdbx_seq_one_letter_code
_entity_poly.pdbx_strand_id
1 'polypeptide(L)'
;MQEGFHHVAFACRDPEATRHFYEDLLGFALTHTEVEGDEKARMKHLFFDVGDGSSMAFFYLEGPGFPSSYPTDISTGMGLPVWVNHVAFKADADRKRQIKATLSDAGVEPLMTVDHDWCQSLYYLDPNG
;
A
#
# COMPACT_ATOMS: atom_id res chain seq x y z
N MET A 1 15.33 -4.89 -22.70
CA MET A 1 16.02 -4.25 -21.57
C MET A 1 15.01 -4.13 -20.42
N GLN A 2 15.46 -4.38 -19.21
CA GLN A 2 14.65 -4.10 -18.03
C GLN A 2 14.66 -2.60 -17.75
N GLU A 3 13.50 -2.06 -17.35
CA GLU A 3 13.33 -0.62 -17.13
C GLU A 3 12.88 -0.31 -15.69
N GLY A 4 13.08 -1.24 -14.77
CA GLY A 4 12.66 -1.12 -13.38
C GLY A 4 11.44 -1.99 -13.07
N PHE A 5 10.65 -1.60 -12.08
CA PHE A 5 9.45 -2.33 -11.69
C PHE A 5 8.29 -2.05 -12.64
N HIS A 6 7.57 -3.08 -13.03
CA HIS A 6 6.25 -2.95 -13.64
C HIS A 6 5.21 -2.71 -12.54
N HIS A 7 5.16 -3.62 -11.57
CA HIS A 7 4.31 -3.47 -10.39
C HIS A 7 4.82 -4.34 -9.25
N VAL A 8 4.38 -4.02 -8.03
CA VAL A 8 4.47 -4.87 -6.85
C VAL A 8 3.06 -5.15 -6.36
N ALA A 9 2.81 -6.31 -5.76
CA ALA A 9 1.47 -6.69 -5.35
C ALA A 9 1.45 -7.24 -3.92
N PHE A 10 0.38 -6.91 -3.20
CA PHE A 10 0.15 -7.34 -1.81
C PHE A 10 -1.31 -7.73 -1.62
N ALA A 11 -1.58 -8.53 -0.61
CA ALA A 11 -2.94 -8.77 -0.16
C ALA A 11 -3.48 -7.55 0.60
N CYS A 12 -4.75 -7.24 0.45
CA CYS A 12 -5.44 -6.24 1.27
C CYS A 12 -6.61 -6.86 2.00
N ARG A 13 -6.94 -6.30 3.17
CA ARG A 13 -8.07 -6.78 3.97
C ARG A 13 -9.36 -6.02 3.71
N ASP A 14 -9.26 -4.79 3.23
CA ASP A 14 -10.38 -3.92 2.92
C ASP A 14 -10.04 -3.09 1.67
N PRO A 15 -10.63 -3.41 0.51
CA PRO A 15 -10.33 -2.70 -0.73
C PRO A 15 -10.66 -1.21 -0.68
N GLU A 16 -11.78 -0.82 -0.05
CA GLU A 16 -12.17 0.59 0.03
C GLU A 16 -11.27 1.39 0.97
N ALA A 17 -10.89 0.83 2.11
CA ALA A 17 -9.91 1.46 3.00
C ALA A 17 -8.56 1.62 2.31
N THR A 18 -8.15 0.62 1.53
CA THR A 18 -6.91 0.65 0.75
C THR A 18 -6.97 1.73 -0.33
N ARG A 19 -8.07 1.79 -1.09
CA ARG A 19 -8.28 2.83 -2.10
C ARG A 19 -8.24 4.23 -1.47
N HIS A 20 -8.96 4.43 -0.37
CA HIS A 20 -8.98 5.71 0.33
C HIS A 20 -7.58 6.15 0.75
N PHE A 21 -6.79 5.25 1.32
CA PHE A 21 -5.43 5.56 1.75
C PHE A 21 -4.52 5.96 0.58
N TYR A 22 -4.48 5.16 -0.47
CA TYR A 22 -3.56 5.39 -1.59
C TYR A 22 -4.04 6.44 -2.58
N GLU A 23 -5.34 6.46 -2.90
CA GLU A 23 -5.88 7.44 -3.85
C GLU A 23 -6.20 8.78 -3.17
N ASP A 24 -7.02 8.78 -2.12
CA ASP A 24 -7.49 10.02 -1.51
C ASP A 24 -6.40 10.69 -0.65
N LEU A 25 -5.67 9.93 0.16
CA LEU A 25 -4.69 10.49 1.08
C LEU A 25 -3.31 10.67 0.45
N LEU A 26 -2.80 9.69 -0.28
CA LEU A 26 -1.49 9.78 -0.95
C LEU A 26 -1.55 10.35 -2.36
N GLY A 27 -2.72 10.44 -2.96
CA GLY A 27 -2.89 11.03 -4.30
C GLY A 27 -2.39 10.14 -5.44
N PHE A 28 -2.27 8.83 -5.25
CA PHE A 28 -1.94 7.90 -6.32
C PHE A 28 -3.19 7.64 -7.16
N ALA A 29 -3.07 7.70 -8.48
CA ALA A 29 -4.19 7.43 -9.37
C ALA A 29 -4.54 5.93 -9.37
N LEU A 30 -5.80 5.60 -9.09
CA LEU A 30 -6.34 4.26 -9.30
C LEU A 30 -6.53 4.09 -10.82
N THR A 31 -5.66 3.32 -11.45
CA THR A 31 -5.63 3.19 -12.91
C THR A 31 -6.38 1.99 -13.43
N HIS A 32 -6.58 0.97 -12.60
CA HIS A 32 -7.19 -0.28 -13.04
C HIS A 32 -7.80 -1.03 -11.87
N THR A 33 -8.99 -1.61 -12.11
CA THR A 33 -9.66 -2.52 -11.19
C THR A 33 -10.20 -3.70 -11.97
N GLU A 34 -10.07 -4.90 -11.38
CA GLU A 34 -10.62 -6.12 -11.96
C GLU A 34 -11.32 -6.94 -10.86
N VAL A 35 -12.35 -7.68 -11.27
CA VAL A 35 -12.94 -8.74 -10.45
C VAL A 35 -12.85 -10.02 -11.27
N GLU A 36 -12.17 -11.01 -10.72
CA GLU A 36 -11.94 -12.29 -11.39
C GLU A 36 -12.42 -13.43 -10.51
N GLY A 37 -12.77 -14.56 -11.17
CA GLY A 37 -13.22 -15.75 -10.49
C GLY A 37 -14.74 -15.88 -10.45
N ASP A 38 -15.22 -16.74 -9.56
CA ASP A 38 -16.62 -17.09 -9.41
C ASP A 38 -17.07 -17.03 -7.95
N GLU A 39 -18.24 -17.55 -7.65
CA GLU A 39 -18.80 -17.58 -6.29
C GLU A 39 -17.95 -18.36 -5.28
N LYS A 40 -17.12 -19.30 -5.76
CA LYS A 40 -16.30 -20.15 -4.90
C LYS A 40 -14.97 -19.51 -4.56
N ALA A 41 -14.38 -18.81 -5.52
CA ALA A 41 -13.07 -18.15 -5.36
C ALA A 41 -13.05 -16.92 -6.23
N ARG A 42 -13.19 -15.75 -5.63
CA ARG A 42 -13.23 -14.46 -6.32
C ARG A 42 -12.17 -13.54 -5.76
N MET A 43 -11.49 -12.81 -6.63
CA MET A 43 -10.53 -11.79 -6.24
C MET A 43 -10.87 -10.45 -6.86
N LYS A 44 -10.63 -9.40 -6.09
CA LYS A 44 -10.65 -8.01 -6.56
C LYS A 44 -9.21 -7.55 -6.64
N HIS A 45 -8.88 -6.89 -7.75
CA HIS A 45 -7.52 -6.46 -8.06
C HIS A 45 -7.52 -4.95 -8.29
N LEU A 46 -6.71 -4.22 -7.54
CA LEU A 46 -6.58 -2.77 -7.61
C LEU A 46 -5.17 -2.41 -8.02
N PHE A 47 -5.02 -1.47 -8.96
CA PHE A 47 -3.73 -0.93 -9.39
C PHE A 47 -3.69 0.57 -9.18
N PHE A 48 -2.64 1.05 -8.51
CA PHE A 48 -2.37 2.47 -8.31
C PHE A 48 -1.07 2.85 -8.99
N ASP A 49 -1.09 3.91 -9.82
CA ASP A 49 0.13 4.49 -10.38
C ASP A 49 0.86 5.25 -9.26
N VAL A 50 2.11 4.90 -9.01
CA VAL A 50 2.91 5.52 -7.94
C VAL A 50 3.66 6.78 -8.40
N GLY A 51 3.39 7.24 -9.62
CA GLY A 51 3.88 8.51 -10.14
C GLY A 51 4.94 8.41 -11.23
N ASP A 52 5.46 7.22 -11.52
CA ASP A 52 6.50 6.99 -12.52
C ASP A 52 6.09 5.99 -13.61
N GLY A 53 4.81 5.64 -13.65
CA GLY A 53 4.29 4.63 -14.57
C GLY A 53 4.34 3.19 -14.04
N SER A 54 5.08 2.94 -12.96
CA SER A 54 4.97 1.65 -12.25
C SER A 54 3.77 1.66 -11.31
N SER A 55 3.32 0.48 -10.91
CA SER A 55 2.11 0.34 -10.10
C SER A 55 2.36 -0.39 -8.80
N MET A 56 1.57 -0.02 -7.79
CA MET A 56 1.37 -0.81 -6.60
C MET A 56 -0.02 -1.44 -6.69
N ALA A 57 -0.09 -2.75 -6.54
CA ALA A 57 -1.32 -3.50 -6.72
C ALA A 57 -1.73 -4.22 -5.44
N PHE A 58 -3.04 -4.43 -5.29
CA PHE A 58 -3.60 -5.16 -4.15
C PHE A 58 -4.60 -6.19 -4.62
N PHE A 59 -4.60 -7.34 -3.94
CA PHE A 59 -5.59 -8.39 -4.12
C PHE A 59 -6.45 -8.52 -2.87
N TYR A 60 -7.75 -8.50 -3.04
CA TYR A 60 -8.73 -8.88 -2.02
C TYR A 60 -9.35 -10.21 -2.40
N LEU A 61 -9.30 -11.16 -1.47
CA LEU A 61 -9.73 -12.53 -1.70
C LEU A 61 -11.02 -12.83 -0.95
N GLU A 62 -12.01 -13.39 -1.63
CA GLU A 62 -13.29 -13.77 -1.03
C GLU A 62 -13.83 -15.07 -1.61
N GLY A 63 -14.70 -15.76 -0.83
CA GLY A 63 -15.31 -17.01 -1.21
C GLY A 63 -14.71 -18.23 -0.52
N PRO A 64 -15.41 -19.38 -0.54
CA PRO A 64 -14.99 -20.58 0.19
C PRO A 64 -13.71 -21.23 -0.34
N GLY A 65 -13.30 -20.90 -1.57
CA GLY A 65 -12.03 -21.37 -2.16
C GLY A 65 -10.79 -20.67 -1.62
N PHE A 66 -10.96 -19.59 -0.86
CA PHE A 66 -9.87 -18.88 -0.19
C PHE A 66 -10.01 -18.98 1.34
N PRO A 67 -8.93 -18.76 2.10
CA PRO A 67 -9.06 -18.67 3.56
C PRO A 67 -10.07 -17.59 3.96
N SER A 68 -10.88 -17.85 4.99
CA SER A 68 -11.87 -16.90 5.50
C SER A 68 -11.22 -15.66 6.11
N SER A 69 -9.96 -15.79 6.55
CA SER A 69 -9.12 -14.69 7.00
C SER A 69 -7.68 -14.98 6.61
N TYR A 70 -6.90 -13.94 6.38
CA TYR A 70 -5.48 -14.05 6.07
C TYR A 70 -4.74 -12.80 6.58
N PRO A 71 -3.47 -12.95 7.01
CA PRO A 71 -2.69 -11.79 7.42
C PRO A 71 -2.35 -10.93 6.21
N THR A 72 -2.44 -9.62 6.38
CA THR A 72 -2.03 -8.64 5.36
C THR A 72 -0.84 -7.79 5.83
N ASP A 73 -0.43 -7.94 7.07
CA ASP A 73 0.71 -7.25 7.66
C ASP A 73 2.00 -7.84 7.10
N ILE A 74 2.73 -7.09 6.27
CA ILE A 74 3.84 -7.63 5.49
C ILE A 74 5.09 -7.99 6.30
N SER A 75 5.21 -7.47 7.52
CA SER A 75 6.29 -7.85 8.44
C SER A 75 5.77 -8.58 9.65
N THR A 76 4.90 -7.97 10.41
CA THR A 76 4.39 -8.55 11.67
C THR A 76 3.55 -9.81 11.46
N GLY A 77 2.87 -9.93 10.33
CA GLY A 77 2.15 -11.15 9.95
C GLY A 77 3.06 -12.36 9.75
N MET A 78 4.35 -12.14 9.53
CA MET A 78 5.38 -13.16 9.40
C MET A 78 6.22 -13.33 10.67
N GLY A 79 5.86 -12.63 11.76
CA GLY A 79 6.62 -12.64 13.00
C GLY A 79 7.87 -11.78 13.00
N LEU A 80 7.99 -10.85 12.05
CA LEU A 80 9.13 -9.95 11.94
C LEU A 80 8.84 -8.59 12.58
N PRO A 81 9.89 -7.83 12.96
CA PRO A 81 9.70 -6.43 13.35
C PRO A 81 9.00 -5.63 12.23
N VAL A 82 8.18 -4.69 12.61
CA VAL A 82 7.32 -3.92 11.68
C VAL A 82 8.10 -3.21 10.56
N TRP A 83 9.34 -2.86 10.80
CA TRP A 83 10.17 -2.07 9.87
C TRP A 83 10.93 -2.90 8.81
N VAL A 84 10.88 -4.23 8.87
CA VAL A 84 11.69 -5.09 7.99
C VAL A 84 11.19 -5.02 6.54
N ASN A 85 9.95 -5.43 6.31
CA ASN A 85 9.36 -5.38 4.97
C ASN A 85 8.57 -4.08 4.80
N HIS A 86 8.94 -3.31 3.79
CA HIS A 86 8.29 -2.02 3.52
C HIS A 86 8.44 -1.65 2.06
N VAL A 87 7.63 -0.70 1.61
CA VAL A 87 7.74 -0.10 0.28
C VAL A 87 8.05 1.38 0.49
N ALA A 88 9.08 1.86 -0.20
CA ALA A 88 9.51 3.25 -0.11
C ALA A 88 9.20 4.00 -1.40
N PHE A 89 8.49 5.12 -1.28
CA PHE A 89 8.22 6.04 -2.39
C PHE A 89 9.11 7.26 -2.27
N LYS A 90 9.56 7.78 -3.41
CA LYS A 90 10.30 9.04 -3.44
C LYS A 90 9.34 10.22 -3.26
N ALA A 91 9.74 11.18 -2.45
CA ALA A 91 9.06 12.45 -2.32
C ALA A 91 10.08 13.54 -1.99
N ASP A 92 9.94 14.71 -2.59
CA ASP A 92 10.73 15.87 -2.18
C ASP A 92 10.25 16.41 -0.83
N ALA A 93 10.94 17.41 -0.29
CA ALA A 93 10.63 17.97 1.03
C ALA A 93 9.22 18.56 1.10
N ASP A 94 8.77 19.24 0.02
CA ASP A 94 7.43 19.83 -0.01
C ASP A 94 6.35 18.74 -0.03
N ARG A 95 6.54 17.70 -0.84
CA ARG A 95 5.60 16.59 -0.90
C ARG A 95 5.53 15.81 0.42
N LYS A 96 6.66 15.61 1.09
CA LYS A 96 6.67 14.97 2.43
C LYS A 96 5.85 15.78 3.45
N ARG A 97 5.98 17.11 3.45
CA ARG A 97 5.18 17.97 4.32
C ARG A 97 3.69 17.87 4.03
N GLN A 98 3.31 17.87 2.75
CA GLN A 98 1.92 17.73 2.32
C GLN A 98 1.33 16.39 2.76
N ILE A 99 2.06 15.30 2.52
CA ILE A 99 1.63 13.94 2.90
C ILE A 99 1.48 13.84 4.41
N LYS A 100 2.45 14.33 5.17
CA LYS A 100 2.41 14.32 6.62
C LYS A 100 1.19 15.07 7.16
N ALA A 101 0.89 16.24 6.60
CA ALA A 101 -0.28 17.04 7.00
C ALA A 101 -1.58 16.32 6.62
N THR A 102 -1.69 15.80 5.42
CA THR A 102 -2.90 15.11 4.94
C THR A 102 -3.18 13.86 5.79
N LEU A 103 -2.17 13.06 6.08
CA LEU A 103 -2.31 11.86 6.90
C LEU A 103 -2.65 12.21 8.35
N SER A 104 -2.02 13.23 8.92
CA SER A 104 -2.32 13.71 10.27
C SER A 104 -3.77 14.19 10.39
N ASP A 105 -4.27 14.94 9.41
CA ASP A 105 -5.67 15.39 9.36
C ASP A 105 -6.65 14.20 9.28
N ALA A 106 -6.23 13.10 8.71
CA ALA A 106 -7.01 11.86 8.65
C ALA A 106 -6.79 10.95 9.87
N GLY A 107 -6.05 11.39 10.87
CA GLY A 107 -5.76 10.62 12.08
C GLY A 107 -4.65 9.58 11.93
N VAL A 108 -3.84 9.68 10.87
CA VAL A 108 -2.72 8.76 10.63
C VAL A 108 -1.41 9.46 10.92
N GLU A 109 -0.71 9.00 11.96
CA GLU A 109 0.57 9.55 12.37
C GLU A 109 1.73 8.64 11.93
N PRO A 110 2.94 9.19 11.73
CA PRO A 110 4.10 8.38 11.41
C PRO A 110 4.38 7.35 12.51
N LEU A 111 4.67 6.12 12.11
CA LEU A 111 5.15 5.09 13.02
C LEU A 111 6.54 5.44 13.55
N MET A 112 7.40 5.94 12.66
CA MET A 112 8.73 6.42 12.99
C MET A 112 9.25 7.37 11.91
N THR A 113 10.23 8.19 12.28
CA THR A 113 10.99 9.04 11.36
C THR A 113 12.46 8.65 11.48
N VAL A 114 13.11 8.38 10.36
CA VAL A 114 14.52 7.98 10.32
C VAL A 114 15.30 8.97 9.46
N ASP A 115 16.37 9.53 10.02
CA ASP A 115 17.30 10.38 9.30
C ASP A 115 18.56 9.56 8.97
N HIS A 116 18.82 9.39 7.67
CA HIS A 116 19.95 8.61 7.16
C HIS A 116 21.12 9.49 6.74
N ASP A 117 21.22 10.75 7.17
CA ASP A 117 22.19 11.77 6.76
C ASP A 117 21.97 12.25 5.32
N TRP A 118 21.77 11.34 4.36
CA TRP A 118 21.54 11.64 2.95
C TRP A 118 20.05 11.66 2.56
N CYS A 119 19.17 11.11 3.40
CA CYS A 119 17.72 11.18 3.22
C CYS A 119 16.99 11.03 4.55
N GLN A 120 15.79 11.59 4.61
CA GLN A 120 14.87 11.41 5.73
C GLN A 120 13.70 10.55 5.28
N SER A 121 13.38 9.51 6.06
CA SER A 121 12.26 8.60 5.80
C SER A 121 11.19 8.75 6.86
N LEU A 122 9.94 8.84 6.40
CA LEU A 122 8.74 8.76 7.23
C LEU A 122 8.11 7.39 7.03
N TYR A 123 7.88 6.65 8.10
CA TYR A 123 7.28 5.33 8.07
C TYR A 123 5.84 5.38 8.54
N TYR A 124 4.95 4.80 7.75
CA TYR A 124 3.52 4.73 8.04
C TYR A 124 3.03 3.29 7.92
N LEU A 125 1.99 2.98 8.66
CA LEU A 125 1.19 1.79 8.40
C LEU A 125 0.01 2.18 7.51
N ASP A 126 -0.22 1.41 6.45
CA ASP A 126 -1.44 1.52 5.67
C ASP A 126 -2.57 0.69 6.33
N PRO A 127 -3.80 0.67 5.79
CA PRO A 127 -4.90 -0.11 6.37
C PRO A 127 -4.65 -1.62 6.46
N ASN A 128 -3.64 -2.13 5.78
CA ASN A 128 -3.30 -3.55 5.75
C ASN A 128 -2.20 -3.94 6.75
N GLY A 129 -1.47 -2.95 7.26
CA GLY A 129 -0.39 -3.14 8.23
C GLY A 129 1.02 -3.11 7.64
#